data_1003dba62a3afb10b09bd1f1471d5496
#
_entry.id   1003dba62a3afb10b09bd1f1471d5496
#
_cell.length_a   1.000
_cell.length_b   1.000
_cell.length_c   1.000
_cell.angle_alpha   90.00
_cell.angle_beta   90.00
_cell.angle_gamma   90.00
#
_symmetry.space_group_name_H-M   'P 1'
#
loop_
_entity.id
_entity.type
_entity.pdbx_description
1 polymer ?
#
loop_
_entity_poly.entity_id
_entity_poly.type
_entity_poly.pdbx_seq_one_letter_code
_entity_poly.pdbx_strand_id
1 'polypeptide(L)'
;MSRDCLKLILERLGASVISLGRSDQFISVDTEAIRPEDVQLAKEWAKEVDVDCIISTDGDGDRPLVSDENGNWLRGDVAGILCAQFLGADDVVTPISSNSAVEQSGYFDSVHRTRIGSPYVIEAMTSLLTTGKTVVGYEANGGFLQATVLKYSDRIMAPLPTRDAAIVPLTILLLADSQSLTISGLLKTLPARYTASDRLKQFPTDVSQTILAEMKTDDRKLNLAVIAQRFPDLGKPVEINIIDGVRMTFDSGDIVHLRPSGNAPELRCYTESATEEQAVKLNQDCITRMKTWY
;
A
#
# COMPACT_ATOMS: atom_id res chain seq x y z
N MET A 1 -23.57 0.24 7.73
CA MET A 1 -23.88 -0.81 6.73
C MET A 1 -22.73 -1.80 6.60
N SER A 2 -21.49 -1.38 6.42
CA SER A 2 -20.30 -2.26 6.30
C SER A 2 -20.04 -3.16 7.52
N ARG A 3 -20.29 -2.65 8.71
CA ARG A 3 -20.07 -3.32 10.01
C ARG A 3 -20.61 -4.76 10.10
N ASP A 4 -21.78 -5.01 9.52
CA ASP A 4 -22.43 -6.31 9.62
C ASP A 4 -22.32 -7.12 8.31
N CYS A 5 -22.04 -6.47 7.17
CA CYS A 5 -21.95 -7.13 5.87
C CYS A 5 -20.77 -8.10 5.80
N LEU A 6 -19.60 -7.69 6.22
CA LEU A 6 -18.39 -8.52 6.13
C LEU A 6 -18.53 -9.77 7.00
N LYS A 7 -19.02 -9.62 8.24
CA LYS A 7 -19.34 -10.75 9.10
C LYS A 7 -20.30 -11.74 8.42
N LEU A 8 -21.42 -11.23 7.86
CA LEU A 8 -22.39 -12.07 7.20
C LEU A 8 -21.81 -12.83 5.99
N ILE A 9 -20.94 -12.17 5.21
CA ILE A 9 -20.27 -12.79 4.06
C ILE A 9 -19.37 -13.93 4.55
N LEU A 10 -18.52 -13.68 5.53
CA LEU A 10 -17.57 -14.67 6.08
C LEU A 10 -18.31 -15.86 6.67
N GLU A 11 -19.35 -15.64 7.49
CA GLU A 11 -20.15 -16.73 8.09
C GLU A 11 -20.89 -17.57 7.04
N ARG A 12 -21.41 -16.95 5.98
CA ARG A 12 -22.04 -17.68 4.85
C ARG A 12 -21.04 -18.50 4.03
N LEU A 13 -19.77 -18.13 4.05
CA LEU A 13 -18.69 -18.89 3.43
C LEU A 13 -18.10 -19.96 4.36
N GLY A 14 -18.62 -20.10 5.59
CA GLY A 14 -18.25 -21.13 6.53
C GLY A 14 -17.17 -20.72 7.55
N ALA A 15 -16.79 -19.45 7.60
CA ALA A 15 -15.87 -18.97 8.62
C ALA A 15 -16.53 -18.87 10.01
N SER A 16 -15.76 -19.15 11.06
CA SER A 16 -16.13 -18.85 12.43
C SER A 16 -15.75 -17.40 12.75
N VAL A 17 -16.72 -16.54 13.02
CA VAL A 17 -16.48 -15.11 13.18
C VAL A 17 -16.75 -14.64 14.61
N ILE A 18 -15.73 -14.09 15.25
CA ILE A 18 -15.81 -13.47 16.57
C ILE A 18 -15.86 -11.96 16.39
N SER A 19 -16.93 -11.31 16.84
CA SER A 19 -17.08 -9.86 16.73
C SER A 19 -16.45 -9.16 17.92
N LEU A 20 -15.40 -8.40 17.68
CA LEU A 20 -14.68 -7.60 18.67
C LEU A 20 -14.78 -6.11 18.33
N GLY A 21 -14.68 -5.24 19.33
CA GLY A 21 -14.64 -3.79 19.14
C GLY A 21 -15.87 -3.17 18.45
N ARG A 22 -17.02 -3.86 18.44
CA ARG A 22 -18.23 -3.37 17.79
C ARG A 22 -18.72 -2.07 18.42
N SER A 23 -18.96 -1.05 17.62
CA SER A 23 -19.49 0.24 18.04
C SER A 23 -20.75 0.62 17.25
N ASP A 24 -21.67 1.33 17.92
CA ASP A 24 -22.80 1.98 17.27
C ASP A 24 -22.50 3.43 16.85
N GLN A 25 -21.31 3.93 17.23
CA GLN A 25 -20.83 5.23 16.83
C GLN A 25 -19.84 5.08 15.66
N PHE A 26 -19.82 6.09 14.78
CA PHE A 26 -18.83 6.17 13.72
C PHE A 26 -17.44 6.35 14.32
N ILE A 27 -16.52 5.44 14.00
CA ILE A 27 -15.11 5.53 14.37
C ILE A 27 -14.32 5.70 13.08
N SER A 28 -13.62 6.81 12.96
CA SER A 28 -12.71 7.03 11.84
C SER A 28 -11.47 6.16 12.02
N VAL A 29 -11.24 5.25 11.07
CA VAL A 29 -10.02 4.43 10.99
C VAL A 29 -9.25 4.85 9.76
N ASP A 30 -7.98 5.20 9.93
CA ASP A 30 -7.06 5.43 8.81
C ASP A 30 -6.32 4.12 8.52
N THR A 31 -6.65 3.48 7.41
CA THR A 31 -6.08 2.19 7.02
C THR A 31 -4.64 2.29 6.47
N GLU A 32 -4.15 3.49 6.18
CA GLU A 32 -2.75 3.73 5.77
C GLU A 32 -1.88 4.18 6.97
N ALA A 33 -2.46 4.86 7.95
CA ALA A 33 -1.78 5.36 9.14
C ALA A 33 -2.52 4.90 10.41
N ILE A 34 -2.42 3.60 10.70
CA ILE A 34 -3.12 2.95 11.81
C ILE A 34 -2.61 3.53 13.14
N ARG A 35 -3.51 3.87 14.03
CA ARG A 35 -3.17 4.43 15.34
C ARG A 35 -2.43 3.40 16.21
N PRO A 36 -1.45 3.81 17.02
CA PRO A 36 -0.72 2.89 17.90
C PRO A 36 -1.64 2.09 18.83
N GLU A 37 -2.76 2.68 19.27
CA GLU A 37 -3.75 2.01 20.12
C GLU A 37 -4.42 0.84 19.38
N ASP A 38 -4.76 1.02 18.09
CA ASP A 38 -5.39 -0.02 17.26
C ASP A 38 -4.39 -1.13 16.92
N VAL A 39 -3.10 -0.79 16.77
CA VAL A 39 -2.03 -1.78 16.61
C VAL A 39 -1.87 -2.63 17.86
N GLN A 40 -1.85 -2.00 19.02
CA GLN A 40 -1.71 -2.69 20.30
C GLN A 40 -2.93 -3.58 20.59
N LEU A 41 -4.13 -3.06 20.35
CA LEU A 41 -5.39 -3.77 20.57
C LEU A 41 -5.48 -5.05 19.71
N ALA A 42 -5.08 -4.99 18.44
CA ALA A 42 -5.06 -6.18 17.58
C ALA A 42 -4.13 -7.27 18.12
N LYS A 43 -2.95 -6.90 18.60
CA LYS A 43 -2.00 -7.83 19.21
C LYS A 43 -2.51 -8.45 20.52
N GLU A 44 -3.28 -7.70 21.28
CA GLU A 44 -3.94 -8.20 22.52
C GLU A 44 -5.01 -9.21 22.16
N TRP A 45 -5.91 -8.88 21.23
CA TRP A 45 -6.94 -9.80 20.77
C TRP A 45 -6.38 -11.09 20.16
N ALA A 46 -5.32 -11.00 19.35
CA ALA A 46 -4.67 -12.19 18.77
C ALA A 46 -4.05 -13.10 19.83
N LYS A 47 -3.68 -12.60 21.00
CA LYS A 47 -3.20 -13.41 22.14
C LYS A 47 -4.33 -14.04 22.95
N GLU A 48 -5.46 -13.35 23.03
CA GLU A 48 -6.61 -13.81 23.83
C GLU A 48 -7.47 -14.83 23.07
N VAL A 49 -7.48 -14.74 21.75
CA VAL A 49 -8.33 -15.56 20.88
C VAL A 49 -7.47 -16.19 19.79
N ASP A 50 -7.59 -17.50 19.62
CA ASP A 50 -6.95 -18.23 18.52
C ASP A 50 -7.71 -17.96 17.21
N VAL A 51 -7.12 -17.13 16.36
CA VAL A 51 -7.73 -16.68 15.09
C VAL A 51 -6.70 -16.73 13.95
N ASP A 52 -7.18 -16.97 12.74
CA ASP A 52 -6.34 -16.92 11.54
C ASP A 52 -5.99 -15.47 11.15
N CYS A 53 -6.88 -14.52 11.43
CA CYS A 53 -6.66 -13.09 11.19
C CYS A 53 -7.66 -12.22 11.96
N ILE A 54 -7.37 -10.92 12.01
CA ILE A 54 -8.32 -9.90 12.42
C ILE A 54 -8.65 -9.06 11.17
N ILE A 55 -9.94 -8.80 10.96
CA ILE A 55 -10.42 -8.03 9.82
C ILE A 55 -11.22 -6.82 10.32
N SER A 56 -10.92 -5.66 9.77
CA SER A 56 -11.65 -4.42 10.00
C SER A 56 -11.81 -3.66 8.68
N THR A 57 -12.50 -2.52 8.74
CA THR A 57 -12.58 -1.57 7.62
C THR A 57 -12.46 -0.14 8.15
N ASP A 58 -12.25 0.80 7.23
CA ASP A 58 -12.44 2.21 7.55
C ASP A 58 -13.94 2.54 7.81
N GLY A 59 -14.23 3.79 8.11
CA GLY A 59 -15.56 4.19 8.60
C GLY A 59 -16.69 4.05 7.59
N ASP A 60 -16.43 4.20 6.30
CA ASP A 60 -17.40 4.02 5.20
C ASP A 60 -17.36 2.61 4.59
N GLY A 61 -16.35 1.80 4.96
CA GLY A 61 -16.31 0.37 4.69
C GLY A 61 -15.86 0.00 3.29
N ASP A 62 -15.12 0.88 2.62
CA ASP A 62 -14.61 0.64 1.28
C ASP A 62 -13.13 0.23 1.24
N ARG A 63 -12.42 0.36 2.38
CA ARG A 63 -11.02 -0.01 2.54
C ARG A 63 -10.86 -1.06 3.62
N PRO A 64 -10.28 -2.22 3.29
CA PRO A 64 -10.05 -3.26 4.28
C PRO A 64 -8.83 -2.98 5.14
N LEU A 65 -8.84 -3.53 6.33
CA LEU A 65 -7.71 -3.67 7.22
C LEU A 65 -7.64 -5.14 7.64
N VAL A 66 -6.53 -5.81 7.35
CA VAL A 66 -6.34 -7.24 7.59
C VAL A 66 -5.07 -7.43 8.40
N SER A 67 -5.11 -8.23 9.45
CA SER A 67 -3.91 -8.64 10.20
C SER A 67 -3.50 -10.07 9.86
N ASP A 68 -2.27 -10.43 10.27
CA ASP A 68 -1.89 -11.83 10.41
C ASP A 68 -2.49 -12.44 11.69
N GLU A 69 -2.23 -13.70 11.92
CA GLU A 69 -2.65 -14.47 13.11
C GLU A 69 -2.07 -13.94 14.43
N ASN A 70 -1.04 -13.08 14.36
CA ASN A 70 -0.40 -12.47 15.52
C ASN A 70 -0.91 -11.04 15.80
N GLY A 71 -1.89 -10.57 15.04
CA GLY A 71 -2.44 -9.22 15.16
C GLY A 71 -1.55 -8.14 14.56
N ASN A 72 -0.61 -8.48 13.68
CA ASN A 72 0.17 -7.49 12.94
C ASN A 72 -0.62 -7.09 11.69
N TRP A 73 -1.00 -5.83 11.61
CA TRP A 73 -1.73 -5.30 10.46
C TRP A 73 -0.87 -5.32 9.19
N LEU A 74 -1.44 -5.86 8.12
CA LEU A 74 -0.86 -5.78 6.79
C LEU A 74 -1.03 -4.37 6.26
N ARG A 75 0.01 -3.85 5.65
CA ARG A 75 -0.10 -2.64 4.86
C ARG A 75 -0.98 -2.91 3.62
N GLY A 76 -1.82 -1.95 3.24
CA GLY A 76 -2.83 -2.16 2.20
C GLY A 76 -2.25 -2.53 0.84
N ASP A 77 -1.09 -1.99 0.47
CA ASP A 77 -0.41 -2.36 -0.79
C ASP A 77 0.17 -3.79 -0.75
N VAL A 78 0.63 -4.26 0.40
CA VAL A 78 1.09 -5.65 0.59
C VAL A 78 -0.12 -6.62 0.50
N ALA A 79 -1.22 -6.28 1.17
CA ALA A 79 -2.48 -7.02 1.05
C ALA A 79 -2.98 -7.04 -0.41
N GLY A 80 -2.80 -5.93 -1.14
CA GLY A 80 -3.13 -5.80 -2.57
C GLY A 80 -2.31 -6.74 -3.46
N ILE A 81 -1.01 -6.93 -3.17
CA ILE A 81 -0.16 -7.91 -3.91
C ILE A 81 -0.71 -9.33 -3.74
N LEU A 82 -1.00 -9.75 -2.50
CA LEU A 82 -1.51 -11.09 -2.21
C LEU A 82 -2.89 -11.31 -2.86
N CYS A 83 -3.76 -10.31 -2.79
CA CYS A 83 -5.07 -10.34 -3.44
C CYS A 83 -4.94 -10.47 -4.97
N ALA A 84 -4.11 -9.65 -5.59
CA ALA A 84 -3.87 -9.69 -7.04
C ALA A 84 -3.25 -11.02 -7.49
N GLN A 85 -2.35 -11.60 -6.69
CA GLN A 85 -1.76 -12.91 -6.92
C GLN A 85 -2.83 -14.01 -6.93
N PHE A 86 -3.69 -14.07 -5.91
CA PHE A 86 -4.77 -15.06 -5.83
C PHE A 86 -5.75 -14.95 -7.00
N LEU A 87 -6.05 -13.74 -7.42
CA LEU A 87 -6.96 -13.47 -8.53
C LEU A 87 -6.35 -13.75 -9.90
N GLY A 88 -5.06 -14.08 -9.97
CA GLY A 88 -4.36 -14.36 -11.24
C GLY A 88 -4.29 -13.11 -12.12
N ALA A 89 -4.02 -11.95 -11.55
CA ALA A 89 -3.87 -10.73 -12.32
C ALA A 89 -2.63 -10.80 -13.22
N ASP A 90 -2.79 -10.39 -14.48
CA ASP A 90 -1.67 -10.23 -15.42
C ASP A 90 -1.01 -8.85 -15.23
N ASP A 91 -1.83 -7.80 -15.17
CA ASP A 91 -1.38 -6.42 -15.02
C ASP A 91 -1.92 -5.80 -13.71
N VAL A 92 -1.04 -5.14 -12.99
CA VAL A 92 -1.36 -4.44 -11.74
C VAL A 92 -1.18 -2.93 -11.92
N VAL A 93 -2.17 -2.16 -11.48
CA VAL A 93 -2.12 -0.69 -11.44
C VAL A 93 -2.09 -0.22 -10.00
N THR A 94 -1.07 0.57 -9.63
CA THR A 94 -0.93 1.02 -8.23
C THR A 94 -0.21 2.37 -8.14
N PRO A 95 -0.47 3.20 -7.11
CA PRO A 95 0.22 4.46 -6.94
C PRO A 95 1.73 4.31 -6.79
N ILE A 96 2.44 5.39 -7.14
CA ILE A 96 3.90 5.47 -7.04
C ILE A 96 4.43 5.25 -5.63
N SER A 97 3.60 5.49 -4.59
CA SER A 97 3.95 5.30 -3.18
C SER A 97 3.80 3.87 -2.68
N SER A 98 3.22 2.97 -3.47
CA SER A 98 3.05 1.56 -3.09
C SER A 98 4.37 0.81 -3.08
N ASN A 99 4.44 -0.21 -2.23
CA ASN A 99 5.61 -1.05 -1.99
C ASN A 99 6.17 -1.68 -3.28
N SER A 100 7.50 -1.67 -3.46
CA SER A 100 8.15 -2.23 -4.65
C SER A 100 8.24 -3.76 -4.67
N ALA A 101 7.78 -4.44 -3.64
CA ALA A 101 7.63 -5.89 -3.67
C ALA A 101 6.71 -6.35 -4.82
N VAL A 102 5.83 -5.49 -5.30
CA VAL A 102 4.95 -5.81 -6.43
C VAL A 102 5.73 -6.13 -7.71
N GLU A 103 6.73 -5.32 -8.07
CA GLU A 103 7.59 -5.59 -9.22
C GLU A 103 8.57 -6.75 -8.94
N GLN A 104 9.11 -6.78 -7.71
CA GLN A 104 10.14 -7.73 -7.33
C GLN A 104 9.58 -9.15 -7.12
N SER A 105 8.28 -9.30 -6.88
CA SER A 105 7.62 -10.60 -6.70
C SER A 105 7.67 -11.47 -7.95
N GLY A 106 7.68 -10.87 -9.13
CA GLY A 106 7.62 -11.58 -10.40
C GLY A 106 6.27 -12.26 -10.66
N TYR A 107 5.21 -11.91 -9.93
CA TYR A 107 3.88 -12.52 -10.08
C TYR A 107 3.09 -11.97 -11.27
N PHE A 108 3.42 -10.77 -11.72
CA PHE A 108 2.63 -10.02 -12.69
C PHE A 108 3.45 -9.77 -13.97
N ASP A 109 2.78 -9.74 -15.11
CA ASP A 109 3.40 -9.43 -16.40
C ASP A 109 3.87 -7.96 -16.41
N SER A 110 3.05 -7.06 -15.87
CA SER A 110 3.35 -5.63 -15.81
C SER A 110 2.81 -4.95 -14.57
N VAL A 111 3.55 -3.96 -14.09
CA VAL A 111 3.14 -3.06 -13.00
C VAL A 111 3.10 -1.64 -13.52
N HIS A 112 1.94 -1.01 -13.46
CA HIS A 112 1.71 0.36 -13.94
C HIS A 112 1.61 1.31 -12.76
N ARG A 113 2.59 2.19 -12.62
CA ARG A 113 2.62 3.20 -11.55
C ARG A 113 1.83 4.44 -11.94
N THR A 114 0.99 4.92 -11.02
CA THR A 114 0.17 6.13 -11.19
C THR A 114 0.50 7.19 -10.16
N ARG A 115 -0.11 8.36 -10.31
CA ARG A 115 -0.23 9.33 -9.22
C ARG A 115 -1.03 8.73 -8.07
N ILE A 116 -0.88 9.29 -6.87
CA ILE A 116 -1.64 8.88 -5.69
C ILE A 116 -3.09 9.34 -5.82
N GLY A 117 -4.00 8.40 -5.69
CA GLY A 117 -5.46 8.60 -5.70
C GLY A 117 -6.17 7.67 -6.66
N SER A 118 -7.31 7.13 -6.21
CA SER A 118 -8.12 6.16 -6.98
C SER A 118 -8.55 6.65 -8.38
N PRO A 119 -8.82 7.93 -8.65
CA PRO A 119 -9.14 8.35 -10.01
C PRO A 119 -8.02 8.04 -11.02
N TYR A 120 -6.76 8.21 -10.63
CA TYR A 120 -5.61 7.90 -11.50
C TYR A 120 -5.42 6.40 -11.69
N VAL A 121 -5.68 5.61 -10.65
CA VAL A 121 -5.67 4.14 -10.74
C VAL A 121 -6.75 3.68 -11.71
N ILE A 122 -7.98 4.17 -11.58
CA ILE A 122 -9.12 3.83 -12.45
C ILE A 122 -8.84 4.24 -13.90
N GLU A 123 -8.32 5.44 -14.14
CA GLU A 123 -7.95 5.91 -15.47
C GLU A 123 -6.94 4.99 -16.14
N ALA A 124 -5.86 4.64 -15.44
CA ALA A 124 -4.83 3.75 -15.96
C ALA A 124 -5.37 2.34 -16.20
N MET A 125 -6.18 1.78 -15.26
CA MET A 125 -6.85 0.49 -15.47
C MET A 125 -7.75 0.51 -16.71
N THR A 126 -8.50 1.60 -16.91
CA THR A 126 -9.39 1.76 -18.07
C THR A 126 -8.63 1.73 -19.39
N SER A 127 -7.43 2.31 -19.45
CA SER A 127 -6.58 2.28 -20.65
C SER A 127 -6.09 0.87 -21.02
N LEU A 128 -6.08 -0.06 -20.08
CA LEU A 128 -5.63 -1.44 -20.26
C LEU A 128 -6.74 -2.43 -20.60
N LEU A 129 -8.02 -2.01 -20.61
CA LEU A 129 -9.16 -2.91 -20.84
C LEU A 129 -9.13 -3.61 -22.22
N THR A 130 -8.45 -3.03 -23.20
CA THR A 130 -8.35 -3.57 -24.57
C THR A 130 -7.21 -4.58 -24.75
N THR A 131 -6.39 -4.81 -23.75
CA THR A 131 -5.22 -5.70 -23.84
C THR A 131 -5.59 -7.19 -23.82
N GLY A 132 -6.80 -7.53 -23.39
CA GLY A 132 -7.24 -8.91 -23.20
C GLY A 132 -6.68 -9.57 -21.93
N LYS A 133 -5.97 -8.82 -21.10
CA LYS A 133 -5.37 -9.24 -19.84
C LYS A 133 -6.29 -9.03 -18.65
N THR A 134 -6.02 -9.76 -17.57
CA THR A 134 -6.65 -9.55 -16.27
C THR A 134 -6.01 -8.36 -15.58
N VAL A 135 -6.78 -7.29 -15.39
CA VAL A 135 -6.29 -6.01 -14.82
C VAL A 135 -6.96 -5.74 -13.48
N VAL A 136 -6.14 -5.50 -12.47
CA VAL A 136 -6.58 -5.05 -11.14
C VAL A 136 -5.82 -3.80 -10.72
N GLY A 137 -6.37 -3.08 -9.74
CA GLY A 137 -5.68 -1.94 -9.17
C GLY A 137 -5.85 -1.88 -7.65
N TYR A 138 -4.87 -1.30 -6.95
CA TYR A 138 -4.97 -1.12 -5.51
C TYR A 138 -4.14 0.07 -5.04
N GLU A 139 -4.44 0.53 -3.82
CA GLU A 139 -3.77 1.64 -3.17
C GLU A 139 -3.13 1.21 -1.84
N ALA A 140 -2.19 2.00 -1.32
CA ALA A 140 -1.54 1.73 -0.02
C ALA A 140 -2.53 1.74 1.17
N ASN A 141 -3.67 2.39 1.01
CA ASN A 141 -4.76 2.39 2.00
C ASN A 141 -5.63 1.13 2.00
N GLY A 142 -5.34 0.14 1.15
CA GLY A 142 -6.07 -1.12 1.03
C GLY A 142 -7.23 -1.12 0.03
N GLY A 143 -7.58 0.03 -0.55
CA GLY A 143 -8.61 0.10 -1.58
C GLY A 143 -8.23 -0.76 -2.78
N PHE A 144 -9.03 -1.77 -3.10
CA PHE A 144 -8.81 -2.72 -4.20
C PHE A 144 -9.90 -2.59 -5.26
N LEU A 145 -9.50 -2.64 -6.52
CA LEU A 145 -10.36 -2.41 -7.69
C LEU A 145 -10.15 -3.53 -8.72
N GLN A 146 -11.23 -4.00 -9.31
CA GLN A 146 -11.19 -5.01 -10.35
C GLN A 146 -11.72 -4.42 -11.66
N ALA A 147 -10.86 -4.30 -12.69
CA ALA A 147 -11.24 -3.69 -13.96
C ALA A 147 -11.81 -4.69 -14.97
N THR A 148 -11.39 -5.93 -14.93
CA THR A 148 -11.72 -6.96 -15.92
C THR A 148 -12.50 -8.10 -15.31
N VAL A 149 -13.15 -8.90 -16.15
CA VAL A 149 -13.79 -10.15 -15.73
C VAL A 149 -12.74 -11.12 -15.20
N LEU A 150 -12.98 -11.67 -14.02
CA LEU A 150 -12.16 -12.73 -13.45
C LEU A 150 -12.86 -14.08 -13.61
N LYS A 151 -12.09 -15.10 -13.93
CA LYS A 151 -12.56 -16.48 -14.00
C LYS A 151 -11.92 -17.29 -12.88
N TYR A 152 -12.74 -17.87 -12.03
CA TYR A 152 -12.29 -18.78 -10.99
C TYR A 152 -13.05 -20.10 -11.10
N SER A 153 -12.35 -21.15 -11.48
CA SER A 153 -12.98 -22.42 -11.89
C SER A 153 -14.04 -22.17 -12.98
N ASP A 154 -15.25 -22.66 -12.77
CA ASP A 154 -16.40 -22.49 -13.69
C ASP A 154 -17.23 -21.22 -13.40
N ARG A 155 -16.75 -20.35 -12.50
CA ARG A 155 -17.46 -19.13 -12.10
C ARG A 155 -16.82 -17.90 -12.71
N ILE A 156 -17.68 -16.92 -12.97
CA ILE A 156 -17.28 -15.62 -13.50
C ILE A 156 -17.59 -14.57 -12.46
N MET A 157 -16.61 -13.74 -12.13
CA MET A 157 -16.79 -12.53 -11.32
C MET A 157 -16.74 -11.32 -12.25
N ALA A 158 -17.83 -10.56 -12.26
CA ALA A 158 -17.94 -9.35 -13.08
C ALA A 158 -16.99 -8.25 -12.56
N PRO A 159 -16.55 -7.33 -13.43
CA PRO A 159 -15.76 -6.18 -13.01
C PRO A 159 -16.49 -5.36 -11.94
N LEU A 160 -15.73 -4.87 -10.97
CA LEU A 160 -16.21 -3.94 -9.95
C LEU A 160 -15.27 -2.72 -9.93
N PRO A 161 -15.59 -1.64 -10.67
CA PRO A 161 -14.72 -0.48 -10.80
C PRO A 161 -14.87 0.49 -9.59
N THR A 162 -15.10 -0.06 -8.41
CA THR A 162 -15.11 0.64 -7.13
C THR A 162 -14.35 -0.18 -6.10
N ARG A 163 -13.97 0.43 -5.00
CA ARG A 163 -13.25 -0.28 -3.93
C ARG A 163 -14.13 -1.37 -3.32
N ASP A 164 -13.51 -2.53 -3.09
CA ASP A 164 -14.13 -3.70 -2.46
C ASP A 164 -13.32 -4.13 -1.24
N ALA A 165 -13.85 -3.83 -0.06
CA ALA A 165 -13.22 -4.20 1.21
C ALA A 165 -13.36 -5.69 1.56
N ALA A 166 -14.26 -6.44 0.89
CA ALA A 166 -14.48 -7.85 1.20
C ALA A 166 -13.53 -8.77 0.41
N ILE A 167 -13.21 -8.44 -0.84
CA ILE A 167 -12.40 -9.30 -1.69
C ILE A 167 -10.99 -9.53 -1.13
N VAL A 168 -10.38 -8.51 -0.52
CA VAL A 168 -9.00 -8.56 -0.02
C VAL A 168 -8.83 -9.59 1.10
N PRO A 169 -9.57 -9.55 2.23
CA PRO A 169 -9.45 -10.56 3.26
C PRO A 169 -9.84 -11.96 2.78
N LEU A 170 -10.86 -12.07 1.93
CA LEU A 170 -11.29 -13.35 1.39
C LEU A 170 -10.19 -14.00 0.55
N THR A 171 -9.59 -13.26 -0.36
CA THR A 171 -8.53 -13.80 -1.22
C THR A 171 -7.25 -14.13 -0.46
N ILE A 172 -6.89 -13.35 0.56
CA ILE A 172 -5.74 -13.63 1.42
C ILE A 172 -5.95 -14.93 2.20
N LEU A 173 -7.12 -15.13 2.80
CA LEU A 173 -7.47 -16.37 3.51
C LEU A 173 -7.45 -17.58 2.57
N LEU A 174 -8.04 -17.47 1.38
CA LEU A 174 -8.05 -18.53 0.39
C LEU A 174 -6.65 -18.83 -0.16
N LEU A 175 -5.80 -17.82 -0.32
CA LEU A 175 -4.40 -18.00 -0.73
C LEU A 175 -3.61 -18.74 0.36
N ALA A 176 -3.80 -18.36 1.62
CA ALA A 176 -3.18 -19.00 2.77
C ALA A 176 -3.57 -20.48 2.85
N ASP A 177 -4.86 -20.79 2.74
CA ASP A 177 -5.37 -22.16 2.72
C ASP A 177 -4.80 -22.97 1.55
N SER A 178 -4.85 -22.42 0.33
CA SER A 178 -4.35 -23.11 -0.88
C SER A 178 -2.85 -23.46 -0.82
N GLN A 179 -2.07 -22.68 -0.07
CA GLN A 179 -0.63 -22.90 0.12
C GLN A 179 -0.31 -23.61 1.44
N SER A 180 -1.31 -23.91 2.28
CA SER A 180 -1.13 -24.48 3.63
C SER A 180 -0.19 -23.60 4.48
N LEU A 181 -0.33 -22.31 4.41
CA LEU A 181 0.44 -21.30 5.15
C LEU A 181 -0.48 -20.46 6.05
N THR A 182 0.07 -19.92 7.12
CA THR A 182 -0.56 -18.80 7.83
C THR A 182 -0.39 -17.50 7.03
N ILE A 183 -1.10 -16.44 7.41
CA ILE A 183 -0.93 -15.13 6.75
C ILE A 183 0.49 -14.59 6.96
N SER A 184 1.06 -14.73 8.16
CA SER A 184 2.48 -14.38 8.37
C SER A 184 3.44 -15.23 7.54
N GLY A 185 3.06 -16.47 7.24
CA GLY A 185 3.78 -17.35 6.31
C GLY A 185 3.73 -16.84 4.87
N LEU A 186 2.56 -16.37 4.41
CA LEU A 186 2.41 -15.74 3.10
C LEU A 186 3.28 -14.49 2.94
N LEU A 187 3.33 -13.65 3.97
CA LEU A 187 4.17 -12.43 3.94
C LEU A 187 5.65 -12.75 3.70
N LYS A 188 6.14 -13.88 4.20
CA LYS A 188 7.52 -14.35 4.00
C LYS A 188 7.80 -14.84 2.57
N THR A 189 6.78 -15.08 1.76
CA THR A 189 6.96 -15.43 0.33
C THR A 189 7.20 -14.20 -0.54
N LEU A 190 6.88 -13.01 -0.04
CA LEU A 190 7.10 -11.75 -0.72
C LEU A 190 8.56 -11.28 -0.57
N PRO A 191 9.08 -10.52 -1.53
CA PRO A 191 10.35 -9.82 -1.36
C PRO A 191 10.34 -8.96 -0.10
N ALA A 192 11.44 -9.01 0.66
CA ALA A 192 11.58 -8.26 1.91
C ALA A 192 11.71 -6.75 1.63
N ARG A 193 10.56 -6.08 1.55
CA ARG A 193 10.47 -4.63 1.34
C ARG A 193 9.53 -4.03 2.37
N TYR A 194 10.05 -3.12 3.19
CA TYR A 194 9.35 -2.48 4.29
C TYR A 194 9.28 -0.98 4.07
N THR A 195 8.17 -0.38 4.41
CA THR A 195 7.90 1.04 4.17
C THR A 195 7.66 1.78 5.47
N ALA A 196 8.10 3.03 5.51
CA ALA A 196 7.73 3.99 6.55
C ALA A 196 7.28 5.31 5.91
N SER A 197 6.44 6.05 6.59
CA SER A 197 5.99 7.36 6.12
C SER A 197 5.81 8.34 7.27
N ASP A 198 6.18 9.59 7.00
CA ASP A 198 5.95 10.72 7.91
C ASP A 198 5.86 12.01 7.08
N ARG A 199 5.63 13.12 7.76
CA ARG A 199 5.45 14.44 7.11
C ARG A 199 6.00 15.57 7.95
N LEU A 200 6.51 16.58 7.28
CA LEU A 200 6.73 17.88 7.89
C LEU A 200 5.47 18.73 7.75
N LYS A 201 4.86 19.03 8.89
CA LYS A 201 3.75 19.98 8.97
C LYS A 201 4.28 21.41 8.89
N GLN A 202 3.43 22.34 8.43
CA GLN A 202 3.75 23.76 8.29
C GLN A 202 4.99 24.03 7.40
N PHE A 203 5.22 23.14 6.42
CA PHE A 203 6.26 23.33 5.42
C PHE A 203 5.66 24.09 4.22
N PRO A 204 6.17 25.30 3.87
CA PRO A 204 5.56 26.12 2.83
C PRO A 204 5.54 25.41 1.49
N THR A 205 4.39 25.46 0.82
CA THR A 205 4.17 24.74 -0.45
C THR A 205 5.08 25.23 -1.58
N ASP A 206 5.30 26.54 -1.67
CA ASP A 206 6.20 27.17 -2.65
C ASP A 206 7.66 26.74 -2.45
N VAL A 207 8.12 26.64 -1.20
CA VAL A 207 9.45 26.14 -0.86
C VAL A 207 9.59 24.66 -1.28
N SER A 208 8.60 23.83 -0.93
CA SER A 208 8.62 22.42 -1.30
C SER A 208 8.60 22.21 -2.82
N GLN A 209 7.80 23.00 -3.54
CA GLN A 209 7.73 22.96 -5.00
C GLN A 209 9.06 23.39 -5.65
N THR A 210 9.69 24.45 -5.14
CA THR A 210 10.98 24.93 -5.64
C THR A 210 12.06 23.85 -5.46
N ILE A 211 12.17 23.28 -4.27
CA ILE A 211 13.16 22.23 -3.96
C ILE A 211 12.96 20.99 -4.83
N LEU A 212 11.72 20.55 -4.99
CA LEU A 212 11.46 19.38 -5.83
C LEU A 212 11.64 19.69 -7.32
N ALA A 213 11.44 20.93 -7.76
CA ALA A 213 11.69 21.33 -9.14
C ALA A 213 13.17 21.17 -9.53
N GLU A 214 14.09 21.44 -8.61
CA GLU A 214 15.53 21.23 -8.84
C GLU A 214 15.90 19.77 -9.10
N MET A 215 15.12 18.83 -8.55
CA MET A 215 15.34 17.37 -8.66
C MET A 215 14.55 16.71 -9.80
N LYS A 216 13.72 17.45 -10.54
CA LYS A 216 12.84 16.91 -11.60
C LYS A 216 12.87 17.73 -12.88
N THR A 217 14.06 18.11 -13.32
CA THR A 217 14.29 18.76 -14.62
C THR A 217 14.23 17.74 -15.76
N ASP A 218 14.29 18.19 -17.00
CA ASP A 218 14.37 17.31 -18.18
C ASP A 218 15.72 16.58 -18.29
N ASP A 219 16.74 17.02 -17.56
CA ASP A 219 18.06 16.38 -17.49
C ASP A 219 18.16 15.37 -16.34
N ARG A 220 17.98 14.09 -16.66
CA ARG A 220 18.08 13.00 -15.68
C ARG A 220 19.44 12.96 -14.95
N LYS A 221 20.55 13.32 -15.62
CA LYS A 221 21.88 13.30 -15.00
C LYS A 221 22.00 14.42 -13.97
N LEU A 222 21.50 15.60 -14.31
CA LEU A 222 21.45 16.73 -13.38
C LEU A 222 20.57 16.38 -12.16
N ASN A 223 19.40 15.80 -12.39
CA ASN A 223 18.51 15.38 -11.30
C ASN A 223 19.19 14.42 -10.32
N LEU A 224 19.88 13.37 -10.82
CA LEU A 224 20.61 12.44 -9.98
C LEU A 224 21.76 13.12 -9.23
N ALA A 225 22.47 14.08 -9.84
CA ALA A 225 23.53 14.83 -9.18
C ALA A 225 23.00 15.71 -8.04
N VAL A 226 21.88 16.40 -8.25
CA VAL A 226 21.21 17.21 -7.22
C VAL A 226 20.71 16.31 -6.08
N ILE A 227 20.15 15.14 -6.39
CA ILE A 227 19.69 14.18 -5.37
C ILE A 227 20.89 13.69 -4.53
N ALA A 228 21.99 13.31 -5.16
CA ALA A 228 23.21 12.88 -4.45
C ALA A 228 23.75 13.97 -3.52
N GLN A 229 23.69 15.24 -3.95
CA GLN A 229 24.11 16.37 -3.12
C GLN A 229 23.17 16.61 -1.93
N ARG A 230 21.84 16.42 -2.14
CA ARG A 230 20.87 16.60 -1.06
C ARG A 230 20.80 15.44 -0.08
N PHE A 231 21.21 14.24 -0.51
CA PHE A 231 21.22 13.00 0.30
C PHE A 231 22.58 12.31 0.25
N PRO A 232 23.67 12.96 0.70
CA PRO A 232 25.03 12.44 0.56
C PRO A 232 25.28 11.13 1.32
N ASP A 233 24.47 10.86 2.36
CA ASP A 233 24.66 9.70 3.23
C ASP A 233 23.85 8.46 2.76
N LEU A 234 23.02 8.59 1.70
CA LEU A 234 22.17 7.49 1.22
C LEU A 234 22.79 6.66 0.08
N GLY A 235 24.03 6.97 -0.30
CA GLY A 235 24.69 6.31 -1.43
C GLY A 235 24.36 6.98 -2.76
N LYS A 236 24.53 6.23 -3.85
CA LYS A 236 24.38 6.75 -5.20
C LYS A 236 22.92 6.61 -5.67
N PRO A 237 22.22 7.71 -6.02
CA PRO A 237 20.90 7.59 -6.65
C PRO A 237 21.06 6.97 -8.05
N VAL A 238 20.26 5.93 -8.33
CA VAL A 238 20.33 5.16 -9.59
C VAL A 238 19.08 5.34 -10.44
N GLU A 239 17.95 5.65 -9.82
CA GLU A 239 16.69 5.83 -10.51
C GLU A 239 15.88 7.01 -9.91
N ILE A 240 15.11 7.64 -10.75
CA ILE A 240 14.16 8.70 -10.37
C ILE A 240 12.85 8.52 -11.12
N ASN A 241 11.74 8.68 -10.40
CA ASN A 241 10.40 8.73 -10.96
C ASN A 241 9.69 10.00 -10.46
N ILE A 242 9.15 10.78 -11.38
CA ILE A 242 8.58 12.11 -11.13
C ILE A 242 7.07 12.20 -11.42
N ILE A 243 6.40 11.07 -11.50
CA ILE A 243 4.97 11.01 -11.84
C ILE A 243 4.09 11.72 -10.79
N ASP A 244 4.49 11.67 -9.51
CA ASP A 244 3.84 12.40 -8.42
C ASP A 244 4.86 12.73 -7.32
N GLY A 245 5.38 13.93 -7.30
CA GLY A 245 6.53 14.29 -6.45
C GLY A 245 7.87 13.85 -7.05
N VAL A 246 8.77 13.37 -6.21
CA VAL A 246 10.09 12.84 -6.62
C VAL A 246 10.36 11.56 -5.85
N ARG A 247 10.32 10.42 -6.53
CA ARG A 247 10.69 9.10 -5.97
C ARG A 247 12.08 8.73 -6.46
N MET A 248 12.98 8.50 -5.54
CA MET A 248 14.40 8.25 -5.75
C MET A 248 14.75 6.85 -5.28
N THR A 249 15.46 6.08 -6.11
CA THR A 249 16.01 4.77 -5.73
C THR A 249 17.53 4.90 -5.63
N PHE A 250 18.13 4.40 -4.57
CA PHE A 250 19.56 4.41 -4.33
C PHE A 250 20.17 3.04 -4.65
N ASP A 251 21.50 2.98 -4.80
CA ASP A 251 22.24 1.76 -5.12
C ASP A 251 22.18 0.69 -4.02
N SER A 252 21.85 1.07 -2.79
CA SER A 252 21.48 0.15 -1.70
C SER A 252 20.16 -0.59 -1.94
N GLY A 253 19.33 -0.12 -2.87
CA GLY A 253 17.94 -0.52 -3.05
C GLY A 253 16.95 0.26 -2.17
N ASP A 254 17.43 1.17 -1.33
CA ASP A 254 16.57 2.06 -0.55
C ASP A 254 15.83 3.05 -1.44
N ILE A 255 14.62 3.39 -1.04
CA ILE A 255 13.78 4.33 -1.77
C ILE A 255 13.35 5.47 -0.86
N VAL A 256 13.44 6.68 -1.37
CA VAL A 256 12.87 7.88 -0.76
C VAL A 256 11.94 8.56 -1.74
N HIS A 257 10.71 8.83 -1.31
CA HIS A 257 9.72 9.52 -2.13
C HIS A 257 9.23 10.76 -1.38
N LEU A 258 9.46 11.91 -1.97
CA LEU A 258 9.03 13.22 -1.46
C LEU A 258 7.87 13.77 -2.27
N ARG A 259 6.82 14.19 -1.58
CA ARG A 259 5.62 14.71 -2.22
C ARG A 259 5.01 15.86 -1.41
N PRO A 260 4.80 17.05 -2.02
CA PRO A 260 4.01 18.10 -1.39
C PRO A 260 2.57 17.64 -1.18
N SER A 261 1.96 18.02 -0.08
CA SER A 261 0.52 17.80 0.08
C SER A 261 -0.27 18.74 -0.84
N GLY A 262 -1.32 18.22 -1.46
CA GLY A 262 -2.24 19.05 -2.26
C GLY A 262 -3.19 19.93 -1.42
N ASN A 263 -3.41 19.55 -0.15
CA ASN A 263 -4.47 20.13 0.68
C ASN A 263 -3.95 20.88 1.92
N ALA A 264 -2.68 20.80 2.22
CA ALA A 264 -2.09 21.41 3.41
C ALA A 264 -0.63 21.81 3.14
N PRO A 265 -0.07 22.80 3.87
CA PRO A 265 1.34 23.15 3.80
C PRO A 265 2.18 22.05 4.48
N GLU A 266 2.32 20.92 3.82
CA GLU A 266 3.04 19.75 4.31
C GLU A 266 3.92 19.17 3.20
N LEU A 267 5.11 18.71 3.57
CA LEU A 267 5.96 17.88 2.72
C LEU A 267 6.00 16.46 3.28
N ARG A 268 5.50 15.51 2.52
CA ARG A 268 5.43 14.10 2.88
C ARG A 268 6.70 13.38 2.45
N CYS A 269 7.14 12.46 3.29
CA CYS A 269 8.28 11.59 3.03
C CYS A 269 7.84 10.13 3.22
N TYR A 270 7.98 9.35 2.17
CA TYR A 270 7.78 7.90 2.19
C TYR A 270 9.15 7.26 1.95
N THR A 271 9.45 6.22 2.71
CA THR A 271 10.71 5.49 2.57
C THR A 271 10.45 4.00 2.48
N GLU A 272 11.36 3.30 1.82
CA GLU A 272 11.30 1.86 1.67
C GLU A 272 12.71 1.27 1.77
N SER A 273 12.86 0.17 2.52
CA SER A 273 14.13 -0.50 2.75
C SER A 273 13.96 -2.02 2.92
N ALA A 274 15.07 -2.74 3.11
CA ALA A 274 15.11 -4.20 3.24
C ALA A 274 14.61 -4.70 4.59
N THR A 275 14.60 -3.87 5.65
CA THR A 275 14.01 -4.19 6.96
C THR A 275 13.15 -3.05 7.47
N GLU A 276 12.26 -3.36 8.41
CA GLU A 276 11.38 -2.36 9.02
C GLU A 276 12.18 -1.30 9.79
N GLU A 277 13.19 -1.71 10.57
CA GLU A 277 14.05 -0.79 11.30
C GLU A 277 14.79 0.16 10.35
N GLN A 278 15.31 -0.36 9.23
CA GLN A 278 15.99 0.46 8.23
C GLN A 278 15.04 1.45 7.57
N ALA A 279 13.82 1.02 7.21
CA ALA A 279 12.81 1.90 6.61
C ALA A 279 12.41 3.05 7.55
N VAL A 280 12.18 2.75 8.83
CA VAL A 280 11.86 3.74 9.87
C VAL A 280 13.02 4.69 10.10
N LYS A 281 14.24 4.18 10.24
CA LYS A 281 15.43 5.00 10.43
C LYS A 281 15.66 5.92 9.22
N LEU A 282 15.60 5.39 8.02
CA LEU A 282 15.72 6.16 6.77
C LEU A 282 14.69 7.30 6.73
N ASN A 283 13.46 7.02 7.15
CA ASN A 283 12.41 8.04 7.19
C ASN A 283 12.74 9.16 8.18
N GLN A 284 13.17 8.81 9.40
CA GLN A 284 13.56 9.78 10.44
C GLN A 284 14.74 10.64 10.00
N ASP A 285 15.74 10.04 9.36
CA ASP A 285 16.92 10.73 8.83
C ASP A 285 16.51 11.70 7.71
N CYS A 286 15.65 11.28 6.80
CA CYS A 286 15.08 12.14 5.75
C CYS A 286 14.28 13.30 6.32
N ILE A 287 13.39 13.06 7.27
CA ILE A 287 12.59 14.10 7.94
C ILE A 287 13.51 15.11 8.65
N THR A 288 14.55 14.64 9.33
CA THR A 288 15.51 15.51 10.00
C THR A 288 16.26 16.39 9.00
N ARG A 289 16.67 15.83 7.88
CA ARG A 289 17.32 16.57 6.79
C ARG A 289 16.38 17.59 6.16
N MET A 290 15.14 17.21 5.87
CA MET A 290 14.14 18.11 5.28
C MET A 290 13.86 19.34 6.15
N LYS A 291 13.98 19.24 7.48
CA LYS A 291 13.87 20.40 8.41
C LYS A 291 14.95 21.46 8.19
N THR A 292 16.08 21.11 7.56
CA THR A 292 17.16 22.06 7.26
C THR A 292 16.97 22.80 5.94
N TRP A 293 15.94 22.46 5.18
CA TRP A 293 15.67 23.07 3.86
C TRP A 293 14.86 24.36 3.94
N TYR A 294 14.33 24.64 5.13
CA TYR A 294 13.50 25.79 5.39
C TYR A 294 13.74 26.35 6.80
#